data_e2c4ccb631e3deda3a6d6f0690977896
#
_entry.id   e2c4ccb631e3deda3a6d6f0690977896
#
_cell.length_a   1.000
_cell.length_b   1.000
_cell.length_c   1.000
_cell.angle_alpha   90.00
_cell.angle_beta   90.00
_cell.angle_gamma   90.00
#
_symmetry.space_group_name_H-M   'P 1'
#
loop_
_entity.id
_entity.type
_entity.pdbx_description
1 polymer ?
#
loop_
_entity_poly.entity_id
_entity_poly.type
_entity_poly.pdbx_seq_one_letter_code
_entity_poly.pdbx_strand_id
1 'polypeptide(L)'
;MREIDLREYDTSGPFPLSPAERDTLGKIVAVTPVADTASEYTLTPGSTVGALEVGDLSVRIQPKIGIPQLLSLACYAIGKVKFQETDFDFPEHTALPDALAAALAAAARRAFGRGLLHGYRTEEEALHTVRGRIMVAEQMRRRFDLLLPVEVRYDDFTDDILANQLVKAAALRLAALRLRSRETRRRLAWVAATLDNVSLVEFAPKDVPKVEFDRLNAHYREVVELSRLILRHGAFETQRGDVRARGFLMDMNVVFEEFVTVALREELGLPDRQFGKLRVPSLDEDQQVRLEPDLSWWDGGVCTFVGDAKYKNITDERAPNADLYQLLAYATALDLPGGLLVYAQGEAEPATYQVRHAGKRLEVATVDLSGTIDGVLASIGALADRVRALRAEARRVRRAA
;
A
#
# COMPACT_ATOMS: atom_id res chain seq x y z
N MET A 1 27.30 12.74 9.16
CA MET A 1 26.30 11.75 8.75
C MET A 1 26.61 11.36 7.32
N ARG A 2 26.71 10.07 7.03
CA ARG A 2 26.96 9.51 5.69
C ARG A 2 25.63 9.35 4.98
N GLU A 3 25.59 9.67 3.68
CA GLU A 3 24.40 9.49 2.85
C GLU A 3 24.72 8.47 1.74
N ILE A 4 23.81 7.55 1.49
CA ILE A 4 23.86 6.57 0.40
C ILE A 4 22.57 6.70 -0.39
N ASP A 5 22.70 7.02 -1.68
CA ASP A 5 21.60 7.02 -2.61
C ASP A 5 21.67 5.73 -3.47
N LEU A 6 20.62 4.94 -3.42
CA LEU A 6 20.44 3.71 -4.16
C LEU A 6 19.28 3.85 -5.13
N ARG A 7 19.24 3.01 -6.13
CA ARG A 7 18.11 2.86 -7.04
C ARG A 7 17.61 1.42 -6.99
N GLU A 8 16.32 1.26 -7.05
CA GLU A 8 15.64 -0.02 -7.12
C GLU A 8 16.28 -0.96 -8.15
N TYR A 9 16.65 -2.17 -7.70
CA TYR A 9 17.34 -3.24 -8.45
C TYR A 9 18.76 -2.92 -8.95
N ASP A 10 19.31 -1.74 -8.72
CA ASP A 10 20.68 -1.41 -9.15
C ASP A 10 21.68 -1.72 -8.02
N THR A 11 22.80 -2.35 -8.37
CA THR A 11 23.89 -2.60 -7.45
C THR A 11 24.77 -1.36 -7.36
N SER A 12 25.00 -0.88 -6.15
CA SER A 12 25.82 0.31 -5.88
C SER A 12 26.88 0.01 -4.81
N GLY A 13 27.96 0.73 -4.82
CA GLY A 13 29.09 0.64 -3.88
C GLY A 13 30.42 0.53 -4.59
N PRO A 14 31.50 0.24 -3.84
CA PRO A 14 31.52 -0.23 -2.45
C PRO A 14 31.25 0.87 -1.40
N PHE A 15 30.64 0.45 -0.29
CA PHE A 15 30.38 1.32 0.86
C PHE A 15 30.95 0.70 2.14
N PRO A 16 31.66 1.49 2.98
CA PRO A 16 32.09 1.02 4.29
C PRO A 16 30.90 0.97 5.25
N LEU A 17 30.62 -0.21 5.81
CA LEU A 17 29.53 -0.43 6.77
C LEU A 17 30.05 -1.03 8.06
N SER A 18 29.58 -0.55 9.20
CA SER A 18 29.74 -1.22 10.48
C SER A 18 28.92 -2.51 10.53
N PRO A 19 29.24 -3.47 11.43
CA PRO A 19 28.45 -4.70 11.58
C PRO A 19 26.97 -4.46 11.86
N ALA A 20 26.65 -3.43 12.66
CA ALA A 20 25.27 -3.08 12.97
C ALA A 20 24.50 -2.48 11.78
N GLU A 21 25.15 -1.64 10.98
CA GLU A 21 24.59 -1.10 9.73
C GLU A 21 24.36 -2.21 8.72
N ARG A 22 25.36 -3.08 8.49
CA ARG A 22 25.27 -4.24 7.60
C ARG A 22 24.09 -5.14 7.98
N ASP A 23 23.99 -5.54 9.24
CA ASP A 23 22.94 -6.44 9.72
C ASP A 23 21.54 -5.82 9.62
N THR A 24 21.45 -4.50 9.79
CA THR A 24 20.18 -3.77 9.66
C THR A 24 19.77 -3.62 8.21
N LEU A 25 20.72 -3.18 7.35
CA LEU A 25 20.47 -3.03 5.92
C LEU A 25 20.19 -4.38 5.23
N GLY A 26 20.83 -5.47 5.67
CA GLY A 26 20.63 -6.82 5.14
C GLY A 26 19.20 -7.36 5.30
N LYS A 27 18.34 -6.70 6.08
CA LYS A 27 16.90 -7.02 6.17
C LYS A 27 16.08 -6.37 5.05
N ILE A 28 16.64 -5.38 4.35
CA ILE A 28 15.92 -4.52 3.40
C ILE A 28 16.51 -4.62 2.01
N VAL A 29 17.85 -4.67 1.93
CA VAL A 29 18.61 -4.75 0.67
C VAL A 29 19.57 -5.94 0.73
N ALA A 30 19.93 -6.49 -0.42
CA ALA A 30 21.00 -7.46 -0.49
C ALA A 30 22.35 -6.77 -0.21
N VAL A 31 23.10 -7.28 0.78
CA VAL A 31 24.40 -6.75 1.20
C VAL A 31 25.46 -7.81 0.87
N THR A 32 26.31 -7.52 -0.12
CA THR A 32 27.33 -8.46 -0.61
C THR A 32 28.72 -7.92 -0.24
N PRO A 33 29.58 -8.69 0.44
CA PRO A 33 30.93 -8.28 0.76
C PRO A 33 31.78 -8.13 -0.52
N VAL A 34 32.64 -7.11 -0.52
CA VAL A 34 33.61 -6.91 -1.60
C VAL A 34 34.85 -7.74 -1.31
N ALA A 35 35.33 -8.47 -2.32
CA ALA A 35 36.55 -9.29 -2.17
C ALA A 35 37.75 -8.45 -1.74
N ASP A 36 38.62 -9.04 -0.90
CA ASP A 36 39.84 -8.42 -0.38
C ASP A 36 39.68 -7.18 0.50
N THR A 37 38.44 -6.91 0.99
CA THR A 37 38.16 -5.79 1.92
C THR A 37 37.48 -6.33 3.19
N ALA A 38 37.83 -5.74 4.35
CA ALA A 38 37.28 -6.22 5.64
C ALA A 38 35.90 -5.61 6.00
N SER A 39 35.55 -4.48 5.40
CA SER A 39 34.36 -3.70 5.82
C SER A 39 33.63 -2.99 4.67
N GLU A 40 33.93 -3.33 3.43
CA GLU A 40 33.25 -2.77 2.26
C GLU A 40 32.23 -3.72 1.67
N TYR A 41 31.08 -3.19 1.30
CA TYR A 41 29.95 -3.94 0.80
C TYR A 41 29.31 -3.26 -0.40
N THR A 42 28.83 -4.05 -1.34
CA THR A 42 27.88 -3.58 -2.34
C THR A 42 26.45 -3.78 -1.85
N LEU A 43 25.57 -2.86 -2.21
CA LEU A 43 24.15 -2.85 -1.84
C LEU A 43 23.30 -2.99 -3.09
N THR A 44 22.38 -3.94 -3.08
CA THR A 44 21.41 -4.15 -4.17
C THR A 44 19.99 -4.14 -3.58
N PRO A 45 19.22 -3.05 -3.70
CA PRO A 45 17.81 -3.03 -3.33
C PRO A 45 16.99 -3.98 -4.20
N GLY A 46 15.94 -4.57 -3.62
CA GLY A 46 14.89 -5.24 -4.38
C GLY A 46 13.79 -4.26 -4.79
N SER A 47 12.54 -4.66 -4.60
CA SER A 47 11.33 -3.84 -4.85
C SER A 47 11.03 -2.80 -3.76
N THR A 48 11.88 -2.68 -2.75
CA THR A 48 11.66 -1.74 -1.64
C THR A 48 12.23 -0.38 -1.97
N VAL A 49 11.41 0.66 -1.85
CA VAL A 49 11.76 2.07 -2.08
C VAL A 49 11.48 2.92 -0.84
N GLY A 50 12.15 4.06 -0.72
CA GLY A 50 11.95 4.97 0.40
C GLY A 50 13.22 5.51 1.02
N ALA A 51 13.19 5.76 2.32
CA ALA A 51 14.37 6.23 3.06
C ALA A 51 14.47 5.56 4.43
N LEU A 52 15.69 5.28 4.85
CA LEU A 52 16.04 4.61 6.09
C LEU A 52 17.20 5.33 6.76
N GLU A 53 17.12 5.52 8.06
CA GLU A 53 18.21 6.01 8.92
C GLU A 53 18.68 4.89 9.85
N VAL A 54 19.97 4.63 9.85
CA VAL A 54 20.61 3.63 10.73
C VAL A 54 21.77 4.29 11.45
N GLY A 55 21.57 4.74 12.70
CA GLY A 55 22.55 5.55 13.41
C GLY A 55 22.90 6.83 12.65
N ASP A 56 24.16 6.95 12.22
CA ASP A 56 24.65 8.10 11.44
C ASP A 56 24.59 7.91 9.92
N LEU A 57 24.01 6.82 9.45
CA LEU A 57 23.84 6.51 8.03
C LEU A 57 22.41 6.79 7.58
N SER A 58 22.26 7.58 6.50
CA SER A 58 20.99 7.79 5.80
C SER A 58 21.05 7.08 4.45
N VAL A 59 20.16 6.14 4.21
CA VAL A 59 20.03 5.40 2.94
C VAL A 59 18.72 5.78 2.28
N ARG A 60 18.77 6.11 1.00
CA ARG A 60 17.59 6.38 0.17
C ARG A 60 17.57 5.42 -0.99
N ILE A 61 16.41 4.88 -1.25
CA ILE A 61 16.17 3.96 -2.36
C ILE A 61 15.11 4.61 -3.26
N GLN A 62 15.55 5.00 -4.45
CA GLN A 62 14.68 5.64 -5.43
C GLN A 62 13.95 4.58 -6.26
N PRO A 63 12.65 4.78 -6.58
CA PRO A 63 11.92 3.90 -7.48
C PRO A 63 12.40 4.07 -8.93
N LYS A 64 12.14 3.07 -9.77
CA LYS A 64 12.37 3.14 -11.23
C LYS A 64 11.44 4.13 -11.90
N ILE A 65 10.19 4.19 -11.44
CA ILE A 65 9.19 5.16 -11.89
C ILE A 65 9.32 6.46 -11.09
N GLY A 66 8.85 7.56 -11.66
CA GLY A 66 8.84 8.85 -10.94
C GLY A 66 8.02 8.80 -9.65
N ILE A 67 8.44 9.53 -8.63
CA ILE A 67 7.69 9.61 -7.36
C ILE A 67 6.24 10.09 -7.55
N PRO A 68 5.92 11.08 -8.41
CA PRO A 68 4.55 11.46 -8.68
C PRO A 68 3.69 10.28 -9.20
N GLN A 69 4.24 9.49 -10.12
CA GLN A 69 3.58 8.28 -10.64
C GLN A 69 3.37 7.23 -9.57
N LEU A 70 4.41 6.95 -8.77
CA LEU A 70 4.31 6.04 -7.63
C LEU A 70 3.17 6.44 -6.69
N LEU A 71 3.11 7.73 -6.29
CA LEU A 71 2.08 8.23 -5.40
C LEU A 71 0.69 8.14 -6.04
N SER A 72 0.57 8.43 -7.33
CA SER A 72 -0.69 8.31 -8.06
C SER A 72 -1.20 6.86 -8.09
N LEU A 73 -0.33 5.89 -8.40
CA LEU A 73 -0.67 4.47 -8.40
C LEU A 73 -1.08 3.98 -7.00
N ALA A 74 -0.28 4.31 -5.98
CA ALA A 74 -0.52 3.88 -4.62
C ALA A 74 -1.81 4.48 -4.02
N CYS A 75 -2.09 5.75 -4.27
CA CYS A 75 -3.33 6.40 -3.83
C CYS A 75 -4.56 5.85 -4.58
N TYR A 76 -4.41 5.55 -5.87
CA TYR A 76 -5.48 4.90 -6.63
C TYR A 76 -5.79 3.50 -6.07
N ALA A 77 -4.77 2.71 -5.77
CA ALA A 77 -4.92 1.39 -5.19
C ALA A 77 -5.69 1.40 -3.85
N ILE A 78 -5.46 2.39 -3.00
CA ILE A 78 -6.07 2.46 -1.67
C ILE A 78 -7.49 3.04 -1.69
N GLY A 79 -7.70 4.15 -2.41
CA GLY A 79 -8.94 4.94 -2.30
C GLY A 79 -9.54 5.35 -3.63
N LYS A 80 -9.01 4.86 -4.76
CA LYS A 80 -9.41 5.26 -6.12
C LYS A 80 -9.30 6.77 -6.32
N VAL A 81 -8.33 7.39 -5.66
CA VAL A 81 -8.07 8.83 -5.76
C VAL A 81 -7.12 9.07 -6.92
N LYS A 82 -7.57 9.85 -7.87
CA LYS A 82 -6.75 10.34 -8.98
C LYS A 82 -6.13 11.66 -8.55
N PHE A 83 -4.84 11.66 -8.31
CA PHE A 83 -4.09 12.90 -8.14
C PHE A 83 -3.78 13.51 -9.50
N GLN A 84 -3.83 14.83 -9.60
CA GLN A 84 -3.34 15.54 -10.77
C GLN A 84 -1.82 15.71 -10.64
N GLU A 85 -1.10 15.66 -11.75
CA GLU A 85 0.36 15.86 -11.76
C GLU A 85 0.78 17.19 -11.14
N THR A 86 -0.04 18.23 -11.30
CA THR A 86 0.14 19.55 -10.69
C THR A 86 0.08 19.55 -9.16
N ASP A 87 -0.48 18.50 -8.55
CA ASP A 87 -0.51 18.35 -7.09
C ASP A 87 0.87 17.94 -6.52
N PHE A 88 1.76 17.44 -7.38
CA PHE A 88 3.07 16.91 -7.05
C PHE A 88 4.20 17.64 -7.80
N ASP A 89 4.30 18.94 -7.61
CA ASP A 89 5.45 19.72 -8.11
C ASP A 89 6.65 19.51 -7.17
N PHE A 90 7.40 18.42 -7.40
CA PHE A 90 8.61 18.09 -6.65
C PHE A 90 9.84 18.16 -7.55
N PRO A 91 11.01 18.63 -7.03
CA PRO A 91 12.28 18.44 -7.71
C PRO A 91 12.53 16.94 -7.99
N GLU A 92 13.12 16.62 -9.13
CA GLU A 92 13.38 15.23 -9.59
C GLU A 92 14.13 14.35 -8.57
N HIS A 93 14.88 14.96 -7.65
CA HIS A 93 15.66 14.26 -6.62
C HIS A 93 15.00 14.28 -5.23
N THR A 94 13.70 14.56 -5.13
CA THR A 94 13.00 14.57 -3.84
C THR A 94 12.92 13.14 -3.31
N ALA A 95 13.29 12.93 -2.04
CA ALA A 95 13.12 11.64 -1.40
C ALA A 95 11.64 11.35 -1.15
N LEU A 96 11.23 10.08 -1.22
CA LEU A 96 9.83 9.68 -1.06
C LEU A 96 9.18 10.20 0.24
N PRO A 97 9.83 10.20 1.42
CA PRO A 97 9.25 10.80 2.64
C PRO A 97 8.98 12.29 2.53
N ASP A 98 9.88 13.06 1.88
CA ASP A 98 9.69 14.50 1.67
C ASP A 98 8.53 14.77 0.71
N ALA A 99 8.40 13.98 -0.35
CA ALA A 99 7.31 14.06 -1.30
C ALA A 99 5.95 13.76 -0.62
N LEU A 100 5.86 12.69 0.16
CA LEU A 100 4.67 12.33 0.92
C LEU A 100 4.28 13.42 1.93
N ALA A 101 5.26 13.97 2.64
CA ALA A 101 5.02 15.03 3.61
C ALA A 101 4.50 16.32 2.95
N ALA A 102 5.05 16.67 1.78
CA ALA A 102 4.58 17.83 1.02
C ALA A 102 3.17 17.59 0.46
N ALA A 103 2.89 16.41 -0.11
CA ALA A 103 1.58 16.02 -0.60
C ALA A 103 0.53 16.01 0.51
N LEU A 104 0.83 15.40 1.66
CA LEU A 104 -0.06 15.37 2.82
C LEU A 104 -0.38 16.79 3.31
N ALA A 105 0.62 17.66 3.42
CA ALA A 105 0.42 19.03 3.87
C ALA A 105 -0.41 19.86 2.86
N ALA A 106 -0.24 19.64 1.56
CA ALA A 106 -1.04 20.28 0.52
C ALA A 106 -2.50 19.80 0.54
N ALA A 107 -2.72 18.50 0.62
CA ALA A 107 -4.06 17.90 0.73
C ALA A 107 -4.78 18.35 2.01
N ALA A 108 -4.07 18.38 3.15
CA ALA A 108 -4.61 18.87 4.41
C ALA A 108 -5.02 20.36 4.32
N ARG A 109 -4.22 21.21 3.67
CA ARG A 109 -4.57 22.62 3.47
C ARG A 109 -5.85 22.78 2.66
N ARG A 110 -6.06 21.98 1.61
CA ARG A 110 -7.29 21.98 0.81
C ARG A 110 -8.49 21.53 1.65
N ALA A 111 -8.33 20.43 2.38
CA ALA A 111 -9.39 19.87 3.22
C ALA A 111 -9.80 20.83 4.36
N PHE A 112 -8.82 21.35 5.09
CA PHE A 112 -9.06 22.21 6.26
C PHE A 112 -9.46 23.65 5.87
N GLY A 113 -9.29 24.03 4.61
CA GLY A 113 -9.73 25.35 4.12
C GLY A 113 -11.22 25.61 4.26
N ARG A 114 -12.04 24.56 4.47
CA ARG A 114 -13.47 24.63 4.77
C ARG A 114 -13.79 24.43 6.27
N GLY A 115 -12.79 24.45 7.14
CA GLY A 115 -12.86 24.05 8.54
C GLY A 115 -12.58 22.56 8.73
N LEU A 116 -12.32 22.17 9.99
CA LEU A 116 -12.15 20.76 10.34
C LEU A 116 -13.48 20.01 10.19
N LEU A 117 -13.38 18.77 9.75
CA LEU A 117 -14.54 17.90 9.71
C LEU A 117 -14.93 17.52 11.14
N HIS A 118 -16.22 17.69 11.47
CA HIS A 118 -16.80 17.28 12.73
C HIS A 118 -17.77 16.12 12.51
N GLY A 119 -17.93 15.32 13.53
CA GLY A 119 -18.88 14.22 13.54
C GLY A 119 -19.38 13.93 14.95
N TYR A 120 -20.39 13.08 15.01
CA TYR A 120 -20.91 12.62 16.30
C TYR A 120 -20.08 11.41 16.76
N ARG A 121 -19.60 11.49 18.01
CA ARG A 121 -18.95 10.38 18.70
C ARG A 121 -19.75 10.07 19.96
N THR A 122 -20.15 8.81 20.09
CA THR A 122 -20.84 8.35 21.29
C THR A 122 -19.82 8.19 22.41
N GLU A 123 -20.02 8.95 23.50
CA GLU A 123 -19.20 8.91 24.71
C GLU A 123 -19.95 8.21 25.84
N GLU A 124 -19.22 7.43 26.62
CA GLU A 124 -19.70 6.78 27.84
C GLU A 124 -18.79 7.18 28.99
N GLU A 125 -19.28 8.01 29.89
CA GLU A 125 -18.48 8.49 31.03
C GLU A 125 -19.34 8.77 32.24
N ALA A 126 -18.67 8.92 33.40
CA ALA A 126 -19.30 9.25 34.65
C ALA A 126 -19.22 10.76 34.90
N LEU A 127 -20.34 11.44 34.85
CA LEU A 127 -20.43 12.90 34.98
C LEU A 127 -21.18 13.31 36.24
N HIS A 128 -20.82 14.48 36.80
CA HIS A 128 -21.57 15.10 37.90
C HIS A 128 -22.88 15.80 37.45
N THR A 129 -23.08 15.90 36.13
CA THR A 129 -24.29 16.41 35.48
C THR A 129 -24.80 15.41 34.46
N VAL A 130 -26.11 15.28 34.31
CA VAL A 130 -26.71 14.40 33.34
C VAL A 130 -26.62 15.00 31.95
N ARG A 131 -25.96 14.32 31.01
CA ARG A 131 -25.94 14.63 29.59
C ARG A 131 -26.33 13.37 28.82
N GLY A 132 -27.29 13.46 27.92
CA GLY A 132 -27.75 12.32 27.15
C GLY A 132 -28.54 11.29 27.95
N ARG A 133 -28.25 9.99 27.77
CA ARG A 133 -28.97 8.88 28.40
C ARG A 133 -28.23 8.35 29.62
N ILE A 134 -28.89 8.21 30.75
CA ILE A 134 -28.35 7.54 31.94
C ILE A 134 -28.27 6.04 31.69
N MET A 135 -27.11 5.46 31.96
CA MET A 135 -26.83 4.03 31.85
C MET A 135 -27.09 3.36 33.20
N VAL A 136 -28.36 3.12 33.51
CA VAL A 136 -28.80 2.63 34.84
C VAL A 136 -28.09 1.32 35.20
N ALA A 137 -27.96 0.39 34.27
CA ALA A 137 -27.30 -0.91 34.53
C ALA A 137 -25.83 -0.72 34.91
N GLU A 138 -25.09 0.18 34.22
CA GLU A 138 -23.69 0.48 34.53
C GLU A 138 -23.58 1.24 35.86
N GLN A 139 -24.48 2.16 36.13
CA GLN A 139 -24.55 2.85 37.41
C GLN A 139 -24.69 1.87 38.57
N MET A 140 -25.64 0.95 38.47
CA MET A 140 -25.86 -0.07 39.50
C MET A 140 -24.67 -1.04 39.63
N ARG A 141 -24.04 -1.38 38.53
CA ARG A 141 -22.89 -2.31 38.53
C ARG A 141 -21.63 -1.68 39.10
N ARG A 142 -21.34 -0.42 38.74
CA ARG A 142 -20.08 0.26 39.07
C ARG A 142 -20.16 1.13 40.31
N ARG A 143 -21.37 1.66 40.65
CA ARG A 143 -21.58 2.71 41.61
C ARG A 143 -22.84 2.47 42.45
N PHE A 144 -23.01 1.22 42.92
CA PHE A 144 -24.14 0.88 43.80
C PHE A 144 -24.19 1.82 45.00
N ASP A 145 -25.38 2.40 45.29
CA ASP A 145 -25.63 3.42 46.36
C ASP A 145 -24.95 4.79 46.18
N LEU A 146 -24.26 5.07 45.07
CA LEU A 146 -23.73 6.39 44.83
C LEU A 146 -24.62 7.12 43.77
N LEU A 147 -25.13 8.29 44.17
CA LEU A 147 -25.95 9.12 43.25
C LEU A 147 -25.11 9.87 42.19
N LEU A 148 -23.87 10.21 42.55
CA LEU A 148 -22.92 10.94 41.68
C LEU A 148 -21.53 10.34 41.79
N PRO A 149 -20.74 10.37 40.70
CA PRO A 149 -21.13 10.77 39.34
C PRO A 149 -22.08 9.75 38.69
N VAL A 150 -22.87 10.21 37.69
CA VAL A 150 -23.84 9.40 36.96
C VAL A 150 -23.18 8.83 35.70
N GLU A 151 -23.31 7.52 35.47
CA GLU A 151 -22.89 6.88 34.22
C GLU A 151 -23.84 7.28 33.11
N VAL A 152 -23.33 8.01 32.09
CA VAL A 152 -24.11 8.53 30.98
C VAL A 152 -23.54 8.14 29.64
N ARG A 153 -24.42 8.04 28.64
CA ARG A 153 -24.07 7.90 27.22
C ARG A 153 -24.67 9.08 26.48
N TYR A 154 -23.84 9.78 25.71
CA TYR A 154 -24.29 10.90 24.89
C TYR A 154 -23.47 10.97 23.60
N ASP A 155 -24.03 11.63 22.60
CA ASP A 155 -23.32 11.92 21.37
C ASP A 155 -22.69 13.31 21.46
N ASP A 156 -21.39 13.36 21.31
CA ASP A 156 -20.62 14.59 21.27
C ASP A 156 -20.29 14.98 19.83
N PHE A 157 -20.53 16.24 19.47
CA PHE A 157 -20.19 16.77 18.15
C PHE A 157 -18.79 17.34 18.20
N THR A 158 -17.81 16.57 17.74
CA THR A 158 -16.39 16.81 17.93
C THR A 158 -15.59 16.71 16.63
N ASP A 159 -14.44 17.34 16.60
CA ASP A 159 -13.41 17.14 15.56
C ASP A 159 -12.56 15.88 15.81
N ASP A 160 -12.65 15.24 17.00
CA ASP A 160 -11.95 14.00 17.32
C ASP A 160 -12.63 12.78 16.70
N ILE A 161 -12.61 12.73 15.38
CA ILE A 161 -13.20 11.68 14.55
C ILE A 161 -12.11 10.92 13.78
N LEU A 162 -12.44 9.72 13.33
CA LEU A 162 -11.52 8.82 12.63
C LEU A 162 -10.76 9.50 11.47
N ALA A 163 -11.43 10.32 10.67
CA ALA A 163 -10.80 11.01 9.54
C ALA A 163 -9.65 11.92 10.01
N ASN A 164 -9.88 12.73 11.05
CA ASN A 164 -8.87 13.63 11.61
C ASN A 164 -7.77 12.86 12.37
N GLN A 165 -8.13 11.79 13.06
CA GLN A 165 -7.16 10.90 13.75
C GLN A 165 -6.18 10.27 12.76
N LEU A 166 -6.65 9.79 11.60
CA LEU A 166 -5.80 9.26 10.54
C LEU A 166 -4.82 10.32 10.01
N VAL A 167 -5.29 11.54 9.77
CA VAL A 167 -4.45 12.64 9.29
C VAL A 167 -3.41 13.03 10.33
N LYS A 168 -3.78 13.14 11.61
CA LYS A 168 -2.87 13.42 12.72
C LYS A 168 -1.78 12.35 12.83
N ALA A 169 -2.18 11.08 12.85
CA ALA A 169 -1.25 9.96 12.96
C ALA A 169 -0.24 9.94 11.78
N ALA A 170 -0.72 10.14 10.55
CA ALA A 170 0.14 10.19 9.37
C ALA A 170 1.11 11.38 9.41
N ALA A 171 0.64 12.56 9.79
CA ALA A 171 1.46 13.76 9.91
C ALA A 171 2.58 13.58 10.95
N LEU A 172 2.27 13.04 12.13
CA LEU A 172 3.25 12.78 13.18
C LEU A 172 4.23 11.68 12.79
N ARG A 173 3.78 10.62 12.08
CA ARG A 173 4.66 9.57 11.56
C ARG A 173 5.70 10.13 10.59
N LEU A 174 5.30 10.98 9.66
CA LEU A 174 6.23 11.65 8.74
C LEU A 174 7.12 12.67 9.46
N ALA A 175 6.59 13.40 10.46
CA ALA A 175 7.37 14.35 11.24
C ALA A 175 8.49 13.68 12.08
N ALA A 176 8.33 12.40 12.43
CA ALA A 176 9.36 11.62 13.13
C ALA A 176 10.54 11.25 12.21
N LEU A 177 10.37 11.37 10.88
CA LEU A 177 11.43 11.14 9.90
C LEU A 177 12.22 12.42 9.65
N ARG A 178 13.46 12.23 9.20
CA ARG A 178 14.32 13.36 8.84
C ARG A 178 13.98 13.90 7.46
N LEU A 179 13.10 14.88 7.40
CA LEU A 179 12.77 15.57 6.17
C LEU A 179 13.84 16.61 5.84
N ARG A 180 14.24 16.71 4.57
CA ARG A 180 15.23 17.69 4.09
C ARG A 180 14.68 19.12 4.05
N SER A 181 13.45 19.29 3.56
CA SER A 181 12.83 20.58 3.36
C SER A 181 12.37 21.21 4.67
N ARG A 182 12.91 22.38 5.02
CA ARG A 182 12.43 23.18 6.15
C ARG A 182 10.98 23.62 5.97
N GLU A 183 10.60 23.93 4.76
CA GLU A 183 9.24 24.37 4.44
C GLU A 183 8.26 23.23 4.62
N THR A 184 8.56 22.04 4.10
CA THR A 184 7.75 20.84 4.30
C THR A 184 7.56 20.50 5.77
N ARG A 185 8.64 20.59 6.58
CA ARG A 185 8.54 20.39 8.04
C ARG A 185 7.62 21.40 8.72
N ARG A 186 7.68 22.68 8.33
CA ARG A 186 6.79 23.73 8.88
C ARG A 186 5.33 23.47 8.49
N ARG A 187 5.07 23.11 7.23
CA ARG A 187 3.74 22.78 6.74
C ARG A 187 3.16 21.57 7.47
N LEU A 188 3.96 20.53 7.68
CA LEU A 188 3.55 19.34 8.41
C LEU A 188 3.28 19.63 9.90
N ALA A 189 4.12 20.46 10.53
CA ALA A 189 3.90 20.93 11.89
C ALA A 189 2.60 21.74 12.02
N TRP A 190 2.24 22.54 11.00
CA TRP A 190 0.95 23.22 10.96
C TRP A 190 -0.22 22.23 10.89
N VAL A 191 -0.12 21.15 10.12
CA VAL A 191 -1.16 20.10 10.10
C VAL A 191 -1.35 19.49 11.48
N ALA A 192 -0.26 19.12 12.16
CA ALA A 192 -0.32 18.56 13.49
C ALA A 192 -0.91 19.54 14.53
N ALA A 193 -0.54 20.82 14.46
CA ALA A 193 -1.05 21.87 15.34
C ALA A 193 -2.55 22.17 15.08
N THR A 194 -2.99 22.11 13.82
CA THR A 194 -4.42 22.30 13.50
C THR A 194 -5.28 21.19 14.10
N LEU A 195 -4.71 20.00 14.30
CA LEU A 195 -5.37 18.82 14.87
C LEU A 195 -5.02 18.63 16.36
N ASP A 196 -4.67 19.68 17.10
CA ASP A 196 -4.20 19.55 18.49
C ASP A 196 -5.23 18.88 19.41
N ASN A 197 -6.51 19.23 19.26
CA ASN A 197 -7.62 18.65 20.02
C ASN A 197 -8.00 17.21 19.62
N VAL A 198 -7.47 16.70 18.52
CA VAL A 198 -7.75 15.35 18.03
C VAL A 198 -6.87 14.33 18.76
N SER A 199 -7.44 13.23 19.19
CA SER A 199 -6.70 12.15 19.85
C SER A 199 -5.64 11.54 18.93
N LEU A 200 -4.45 11.25 19.46
CA LEU A 200 -3.45 10.46 18.75
C LEU A 200 -3.79 8.98 18.91
N VAL A 201 -4.11 8.34 17.79
CA VAL A 201 -4.38 6.91 17.73
C VAL A 201 -3.27 6.22 16.96
N GLU A 202 -2.75 5.11 17.49
CA GLU A 202 -1.81 4.25 16.77
C GLU A 202 -2.57 3.27 15.89
N PHE A 203 -2.23 3.25 14.61
CA PHE A 203 -2.80 2.34 13.63
C PHE A 203 -1.75 1.30 13.21
N ALA A 204 -2.07 0.02 13.39
CA ALA A 204 -1.25 -1.05 12.83
C ALA A 204 -1.37 -1.03 11.28
N PRO A 205 -0.27 -1.23 10.52
CA PRO A 205 -0.29 -1.13 9.05
C PRO A 205 -1.35 -2.00 8.37
N LYS A 206 -1.63 -3.19 8.92
CA LYS A 206 -2.62 -4.13 8.36
C LYS A 206 -4.07 -3.75 8.69
N ASP A 207 -4.28 -2.93 9.72
CA ASP A 207 -5.61 -2.66 10.30
C ASP A 207 -5.99 -1.17 10.19
N VAL A 208 -5.39 -0.44 9.24
CA VAL A 208 -5.75 0.97 8.99
C VAL A 208 -7.17 1.05 8.47
N PRO A 209 -8.12 1.64 9.23
CA PRO A 209 -9.53 1.62 8.90
C PRO A 209 -9.86 2.41 7.63
N LYS A 210 -10.97 2.05 6.98
CA LYS A 210 -11.54 2.80 5.85
C LYS A 210 -12.49 3.86 6.38
N VAL A 211 -12.52 5.00 5.70
CA VAL A 211 -13.50 6.06 5.93
C VAL A 211 -14.50 6.03 4.78
N GLU A 212 -15.78 6.07 5.11
CA GLU A 212 -16.84 6.23 4.12
C GLU A 212 -17.01 7.69 3.74
N PHE A 213 -17.12 7.97 2.45
CA PHE A 213 -17.22 9.33 1.93
C PHE A 213 -18.58 9.55 1.27
N ASP A 214 -19.22 10.62 1.69
CA ASP A 214 -20.45 11.17 1.12
C ASP A 214 -20.22 12.60 0.58
N ARG A 215 -21.30 13.31 0.27
CA ARG A 215 -21.19 14.69 -0.25
C ARG A 215 -20.68 15.69 0.79
N LEU A 216 -20.86 15.42 2.07
CA LEU A 216 -20.48 16.34 3.16
C LEU A 216 -18.99 16.27 3.46
N ASN A 217 -18.38 15.07 3.37
CA ASN A 217 -16.99 14.83 3.70
C ASN A 217 -16.11 14.51 2.48
N ALA A 218 -16.65 14.54 1.25
CA ALA A 218 -15.91 14.21 0.02
C ALA A 218 -14.62 15.04 -0.15
N HIS A 219 -14.57 16.27 0.35
CA HIS A 219 -13.40 17.14 0.29
C HIS A 219 -12.24 16.65 1.17
N TYR A 220 -12.48 15.73 2.10
CA TYR A 220 -11.47 15.08 2.94
C TYR A 220 -10.89 13.82 2.31
N ARG A 221 -11.48 13.28 1.24
CA ARG A 221 -11.08 12.01 0.63
C ARG A 221 -9.57 11.96 0.34
N GLU A 222 -9.05 12.97 -0.29
CA GLU A 222 -7.65 13.02 -0.70
C GLU A 222 -6.69 12.93 0.49
N VAL A 223 -6.87 13.77 1.50
CA VAL A 223 -6.00 13.81 2.68
C VAL A 223 -6.12 12.54 3.51
N VAL A 224 -7.31 11.96 3.63
CA VAL A 224 -7.55 10.72 4.37
C VAL A 224 -6.93 9.52 3.66
N GLU A 225 -7.11 9.37 2.34
CA GLU A 225 -6.54 8.24 1.61
C GLU A 225 -5.01 8.32 1.53
N LEU A 226 -4.44 9.53 1.40
CA LEU A 226 -3.01 9.72 1.51
C LEU A 226 -2.49 9.39 2.93
N SER A 227 -3.24 9.74 3.97
CA SER A 227 -2.91 9.37 5.34
C SER A 227 -2.94 7.86 5.54
N ARG A 228 -3.92 7.17 4.97
CA ARG A 228 -4.03 5.71 4.99
C ARG A 228 -2.85 5.05 4.27
N LEU A 229 -2.44 5.60 3.12
CA LEU A 229 -1.24 5.15 2.40
C LEU A 229 0.00 5.23 3.32
N ILE A 230 0.22 6.37 3.96
CA ILE A 230 1.35 6.59 4.86
C ILE A 230 1.31 5.62 6.04
N LEU A 231 0.13 5.38 6.60
CA LEU A 231 -0.03 4.50 7.75
C LEU A 231 0.11 3.00 7.41
N ARG A 232 -0.29 2.59 6.21
CA ARG A 232 -0.17 1.19 5.74
C ARG A 232 1.26 0.80 5.37
N HIS A 233 2.02 1.71 4.77
CA HIS A 233 3.34 1.39 4.20
C HIS A 233 4.51 1.99 4.99
N GLY A 234 4.29 2.85 5.95
CA GLY A 234 5.26 3.82 6.42
C GLY A 234 6.05 3.52 7.67
N ALA A 235 6.14 2.32 8.20
CA ALA A 235 6.88 2.13 9.46
C ALA A 235 7.91 1.02 9.37
N PHE A 236 9.17 1.42 9.34
CA PHE A 236 10.27 0.58 9.74
C PHE A 236 10.90 1.19 10.99
N GLU A 237 10.77 0.52 12.13
CA GLU A 237 11.50 0.85 13.33
C GLU A 237 12.09 -0.43 13.92
N THR A 238 13.40 -0.44 14.10
CA THR A 238 14.10 -1.52 14.77
C THR A 238 15.22 -0.96 15.63
N GLN A 239 15.44 -1.59 16.75
CA GLN A 239 16.57 -1.28 17.63
C GLN A 239 17.40 -2.54 17.84
N ARG A 240 18.71 -2.43 17.65
CA ARG A 240 19.66 -3.50 17.96
C ARG A 240 20.84 -2.91 18.73
N GLY A 241 20.93 -3.21 20.01
CA GLY A 241 21.86 -2.56 20.91
C GLY A 241 21.60 -1.05 20.93
N ASP A 242 22.65 -0.25 20.75
CA ASP A 242 22.58 1.20 20.74
C ASP A 242 22.21 1.82 19.39
N VAL A 243 22.05 0.99 18.33
CA VAL A 243 21.72 1.47 17.00
C VAL A 243 20.21 1.41 16.76
N ARG A 244 19.61 2.59 16.58
CA ARG A 244 18.22 2.75 16.15
C ARG A 244 18.17 2.87 14.64
N ALA A 245 17.25 2.15 14.02
CA ALA A 245 16.91 2.33 12.62
C ALA A 245 15.45 2.79 12.51
N ARG A 246 15.24 3.86 11.74
CA ARG A 246 13.91 4.41 11.43
C ARG A 246 13.80 4.68 9.96
N GLY A 247 12.65 4.41 9.37
CA GLY A 247 12.48 4.67 7.96
C GLY A 247 11.04 4.65 7.51
N PHE A 248 10.84 5.16 6.32
CA PHE A 248 9.64 4.97 5.52
C PHE A 248 10.02 4.12 4.32
N LEU A 249 9.47 2.91 4.25
CA LEU A 249 9.73 1.96 3.19
C LEU A 249 8.41 1.50 2.58
N MET A 250 8.40 1.36 1.26
CA MET A 250 7.24 0.91 0.49
C MET A 250 7.69 -0.23 -0.44
N ASP A 251 6.95 -1.32 -0.46
CA ASP A 251 7.20 -2.43 -1.38
C ASP A 251 6.42 -2.20 -2.68
N MET A 252 7.15 -2.02 -3.78
CA MET A 252 6.58 -1.77 -5.10
C MET A 252 5.81 -2.97 -5.65
N ASN A 253 6.15 -4.21 -5.25
CA ASN A 253 5.34 -5.38 -5.61
C ASN A 253 3.92 -5.24 -5.07
N VAL A 254 3.80 -4.89 -3.78
CA VAL A 254 2.49 -4.71 -3.12
C VAL A 254 1.71 -3.56 -3.77
N VAL A 255 2.39 -2.44 -4.05
CA VAL A 255 1.74 -1.28 -4.70
C VAL A 255 1.22 -1.66 -6.09
N PHE A 256 2.02 -2.36 -6.89
CA PHE A 256 1.64 -2.76 -8.24
C PHE A 256 0.52 -3.79 -8.24
N GLU A 257 0.61 -4.83 -7.40
CA GLU A 257 -0.44 -5.84 -7.20
C GLU A 257 -1.78 -5.20 -6.81
N GLU A 258 -1.77 -4.33 -5.79
CA GLU A 258 -2.98 -3.63 -5.34
C GLU A 258 -3.54 -2.72 -6.44
N PHE A 259 -2.68 -1.98 -7.16
CA PHE A 259 -3.09 -1.10 -8.26
C PHE A 259 -3.76 -1.89 -9.39
N VAL A 260 -3.09 -2.92 -9.91
CA VAL A 260 -3.62 -3.74 -11.01
C VAL A 260 -4.95 -4.40 -10.62
N THR A 261 -5.02 -4.92 -9.38
CA THR A 261 -6.23 -5.55 -8.86
C THR A 261 -7.41 -4.57 -8.80
N VAL A 262 -7.20 -3.38 -8.24
CA VAL A 262 -8.25 -2.36 -8.09
C VAL A 262 -8.66 -1.80 -9.44
N ALA A 263 -7.69 -1.46 -10.30
CA ALA A 263 -7.96 -0.87 -11.61
C ALA A 263 -8.69 -1.85 -12.55
N LEU A 264 -8.27 -3.13 -12.59
CA LEU A 264 -8.98 -4.17 -13.34
C LEU A 264 -10.39 -4.39 -12.81
N ARG A 265 -10.56 -4.45 -11.51
CA ARG A 265 -11.89 -4.65 -10.90
C ARG A 265 -12.86 -3.52 -11.27
N GLU A 266 -12.40 -2.28 -11.27
CA GLU A 266 -13.21 -1.13 -11.70
C GLU A 266 -13.56 -1.19 -13.17
N GLU A 267 -12.57 -1.44 -14.04
CA GLU A 267 -12.76 -1.52 -15.49
C GLU A 267 -13.69 -2.68 -15.88
N LEU A 268 -13.66 -3.77 -15.10
CA LEU A 268 -14.56 -4.91 -15.26
C LEU A 268 -15.97 -4.67 -14.67
N GLY A 269 -16.17 -3.60 -13.89
CA GLY A 269 -17.40 -3.28 -13.20
C GLY A 269 -17.78 -4.28 -12.10
N LEU A 270 -16.79 -4.84 -11.40
CA LEU A 270 -17.00 -5.92 -10.44
C LEU A 270 -16.95 -5.43 -8.97
N PRO A 271 -17.76 -6.04 -8.09
CA PRO A 271 -17.64 -5.79 -6.66
C PRO A 271 -16.39 -6.48 -6.06
N ASP A 272 -15.90 -5.97 -4.94
CA ASP A 272 -14.71 -6.45 -4.23
C ASP A 272 -14.76 -7.98 -3.96
N ARG A 273 -15.93 -8.53 -3.73
CA ARG A 273 -16.15 -9.96 -3.44
C ARG A 273 -16.03 -10.90 -4.65
N GLN A 274 -15.88 -10.38 -5.87
CA GLN A 274 -15.83 -11.17 -7.09
C GLN A 274 -14.47 -11.18 -7.79
N PHE A 275 -13.62 -10.18 -7.54
CA PHE A 275 -12.34 -10.05 -8.23
C PHE A 275 -11.23 -9.63 -7.28
N GLY A 276 -10.08 -10.30 -7.33
CA GLY A 276 -8.85 -10.04 -6.59
C GLY A 276 -8.36 -11.26 -5.80
N LYS A 277 -7.61 -11.02 -4.74
CA LYS A 277 -7.07 -12.04 -3.82
C LYS A 277 -8.15 -12.52 -2.82
N LEU A 278 -9.09 -13.31 -3.30
CA LEU A 278 -10.32 -13.63 -2.55
C LEU A 278 -10.28 -14.97 -1.82
N ARG A 279 -9.57 -15.95 -2.36
CA ARG A 279 -9.51 -17.30 -1.85
C ARG A 279 -8.11 -17.87 -1.97
N VAL A 280 -7.79 -18.81 -1.10
CA VAL A 280 -6.53 -19.54 -1.08
C VAL A 280 -6.83 -20.99 -1.53
N PRO A 281 -6.82 -21.28 -2.85
CA PRO A 281 -6.96 -22.65 -3.35
C PRO A 281 -5.74 -23.48 -2.98
N SER A 282 -5.88 -24.81 -3.01
CA SER A 282 -4.76 -25.73 -2.81
C SER A 282 -4.43 -26.45 -4.11
N LEU A 283 -3.15 -26.78 -4.30
CA LEU A 283 -2.67 -27.53 -5.46
C LEU A 283 -2.99 -29.02 -5.30
N ASP A 284 -2.95 -29.50 -4.08
CA ASP A 284 -3.12 -30.91 -3.69
C ASP A 284 -4.47 -31.15 -3.00
N GLU A 285 -4.91 -32.40 -3.00
CA GLU A 285 -6.19 -32.83 -2.39
C GLU A 285 -6.16 -32.69 -0.86
N ASP A 286 -5.00 -32.90 -0.23
CA ASP A 286 -4.80 -32.79 1.22
C ASP A 286 -4.68 -31.33 1.71
N GLN A 287 -4.77 -30.35 0.83
CA GLN A 287 -4.72 -28.90 1.12
C GLN A 287 -3.43 -28.44 1.82
N GLN A 288 -2.31 -29.09 1.57
CA GLN A 288 -1.01 -28.77 2.16
C GLN A 288 -0.27 -27.67 1.38
N VAL A 289 -0.45 -27.64 0.04
CA VAL A 289 0.20 -26.67 -0.85
C VAL A 289 -0.77 -25.56 -1.19
N ARG A 290 -0.74 -24.49 -0.42
CA ARG A 290 -1.60 -23.32 -0.58
C ARG A 290 -1.14 -22.44 -1.74
N LEU A 291 -2.10 -21.95 -2.52
CA LEU A 291 -1.89 -21.07 -3.64
C LEU A 291 -2.58 -19.72 -3.37
N GLU A 292 -1.88 -18.62 -3.66
CA GLU A 292 -2.39 -17.26 -3.38
C GLU A 292 -2.33 -16.40 -4.66
N PRO A 293 -3.22 -16.62 -5.64
CA PRO A 293 -3.27 -15.80 -6.85
C PRO A 293 -3.72 -14.37 -6.52
N ASP A 294 -3.01 -13.39 -7.08
CA ASP A 294 -3.32 -11.97 -6.88
C ASP A 294 -4.61 -11.58 -7.58
N LEU A 295 -4.84 -12.12 -8.77
CA LEU A 295 -5.97 -11.85 -9.62
C LEU A 295 -6.81 -13.12 -9.79
N SER A 296 -8.02 -13.12 -9.28
CA SER A 296 -8.96 -14.22 -9.51
C SER A 296 -10.39 -13.71 -9.66
N TRP A 297 -11.15 -14.28 -10.61
CA TRP A 297 -12.56 -13.93 -10.83
C TRP A 297 -13.46 -15.09 -10.44
N TRP A 298 -14.34 -14.84 -9.47
CA TRP A 298 -15.22 -15.85 -8.91
C TRP A 298 -16.69 -15.56 -9.23
N ASP A 299 -17.37 -16.55 -9.83
CA ASP A 299 -18.79 -16.52 -10.14
C ASP A 299 -19.50 -17.63 -9.33
N GLY A 300 -20.33 -17.27 -8.36
CA GLY A 300 -21.11 -18.25 -7.59
C GLY A 300 -20.29 -19.35 -6.91
N GLY A 301 -19.04 -19.08 -6.54
CA GLY A 301 -18.14 -20.04 -5.91
C GLY A 301 -17.18 -20.76 -6.86
N VAL A 302 -17.30 -20.50 -8.17
CA VAL A 302 -16.46 -21.10 -9.22
C VAL A 302 -15.47 -20.04 -9.73
N CYS A 303 -14.18 -20.38 -9.78
CA CYS A 303 -13.17 -19.55 -10.41
C CYS A 303 -13.32 -19.64 -11.93
N THR A 304 -13.33 -18.49 -12.60
CA THR A 304 -13.48 -18.39 -14.06
C THR A 304 -12.31 -17.66 -14.74
N PHE A 305 -11.41 -17.10 -13.97
CA PHE A 305 -10.16 -16.48 -14.41
C PHE A 305 -9.15 -16.48 -13.26
N VAL A 306 -7.87 -16.69 -13.59
CA VAL A 306 -6.75 -16.55 -12.66
C VAL A 306 -5.60 -15.80 -13.32
N GLY A 307 -4.91 -15.00 -12.53
CA GLY A 307 -3.71 -14.27 -12.93
C GLY A 307 -2.87 -13.87 -11.73
N ASP A 308 -1.74 -13.29 -12.02
CA ASP A 308 -0.79 -12.81 -11.03
C ASP A 308 -0.10 -11.53 -11.53
N ALA A 309 0.16 -10.58 -10.64
CA ALA A 309 0.77 -9.30 -10.96
C ALA A 309 2.21 -9.25 -10.42
N LYS A 310 3.18 -8.92 -11.26
CA LYS A 310 4.60 -8.97 -10.91
C LYS A 310 5.29 -7.65 -11.25
N TYR A 311 5.93 -7.07 -10.25
CA TYR A 311 6.82 -5.92 -10.39
C TYR A 311 8.25 -6.38 -10.10
N LYS A 312 8.96 -6.84 -11.13
CA LYS A 312 10.30 -7.41 -11.03
C LYS A 312 11.23 -6.81 -12.09
N ASN A 313 12.52 -6.79 -11.80
CA ASN A 313 13.54 -6.58 -12.83
C ASN A 313 13.83 -7.93 -13.53
N ILE A 314 13.64 -8.00 -14.83
CA ILE A 314 13.86 -9.19 -15.63
C ILE A 314 15.04 -8.91 -16.57
N THR A 315 16.12 -9.69 -16.41
CA THR A 315 17.36 -9.50 -17.15
C THR A 315 17.25 -9.88 -18.62
N ASP A 316 16.33 -10.80 -18.97
CA ASP A 316 16.25 -11.41 -20.32
C ASP A 316 14.95 -11.06 -21.08
N GLU A 317 14.20 -10.04 -20.66
CA GLU A 317 12.93 -9.61 -21.28
C GLU A 317 11.85 -10.72 -21.39
N ARG A 318 12.10 -11.90 -20.84
CA ARG A 318 11.18 -13.04 -20.80
C ARG A 318 10.68 -13.28 -19.40
N ALA A 319 9.42 -13.68 -19.28
CA ALA A 319 8.85 -14.06 -17.99
C ALA A 319 9.68 -15.19 -17.34
N PRO A 320 10.11 -15.06 -16.07
CA PRO A 320 10.87 -16.08 -15.37
C PRO A 320 10.10 -17.40 -15.31
N ASN A 321 10.79 -18.51 -15.48
CA ASN A 321 10.18 -19.84 -15.40
C ASN A 321 9.41 -20.08 -14.10
N ALA A 322 9.90 -19.55 -12.97
CA ALA A 322 9.23 -19.68 -11.69
C ALA A 322 7.81 -19.06 -11.71
N ASP A 323 7.63 -17.91 -12.34
CA ASP A 323 6.33 -17.23 -12.44
C ASP A 323 5.38 -17.99 -13.38
N LEU A 324 5.92 -18.54 -14.48
CA LEU A 324 5.15 -19.42 -15.38
C LEU A 324 4.71 -20.71 -14.67
N TYR A 325 5.60 -21.33 -13.87
CA TYR A 325 5.25 -22.52 -13.08
C TYR A 325 4.19 -22.18 -12.00
N GLN A 326 4.29 -21.05 -11.37
CA GLN A 326 3.30 -20.57 -10.42
C GLN A 326 1.92 -20.39 -11.09
N LEU A 327 1.87 -19.72 -12.25
CA LEU A 327 0.63 -19.54 -13.01
C LEU A 327 0.05 -20.89 -13.50
N LEU A 328 0.91 -21.82 -13.93
CA LEU A 328 0.48 -23.17 -14.31
C LEU A 328 -0.14 -23.91 -13.13
N ALA A 329 0.45 -23.83 -11.94
CA ALA A 329 -0.12 -24.39 -10.72
C ALA A 329 -1.50 -23.82 -10.42
N TYR A 330 -1.67 -22.49 -10.51
CA TYR A 330 -2.96 -21.83 -10.33
C TYR A 330 -4.00 -22.32 -11.34
N ALA A 331 -3.67 -22.34 -12.64
CA ALA A 331 -4.57 -22.76 -13.68
C ALA A 331 -4.96 -24.25 -13.53
N THR A 332 -4.05 -25.07 -13.00
CA THR A 332 -4.29 -26.50 -12.78
C THR A 332 -5.19 -26.74 -11.57
N ALA A 333 -4.89 -26.13 -10.42
CA ALA A 333 -5.68 -26.26 -9.20
C ALA A 333 -7.12 -25.73 -9.34
N LEU A 334 -7.32 -24.73 -10.19
CA LEU A 334 -8.62 -24.08 -10.42
C LEU A 334 -9.37 -24.65 -11.63
N ASP A 335 -8.83 -25.67 -12.29
CA ASP A 335 -9.36 -26.29 -13.51
C ASP A 335 -9.72 -25.25 -14.60
N LEU A 336 -8.73 -24.39 -14.90
CA LEU A 336 -8.85 -23.34 -15.92
C LEU A 336 -8.03 -23.72 -17.17
N PRO A 337 -8.46 -23.32 -18.38
CA PRO A 337 -7.70 -23.58 -19.61
C PRO A 337 -6.39 -22.81 -19.69
N GLY A 338 -6.18 -21.83 -18.79
CA GLY A 338 -4.94 -21.04 -18.72
C GLY A 338 -5.04 -19.91 -17.70
N GLY A 339 -4.09 -19.00 -17.75
CA GLY A 339 -4.01 -17.84 -16.86
C GLY A 339 -3.16 -16.71 -17.45
N LEU A 340 -3.06 -15.60 -16.71
CA LEU A 340 -2.42 -14.36 -17.15
C LEU A 340 -1.41 -13.86 -16.13
N LEU A 341 -0.15 -13.65 -16.53
CA LEU A 341 0.83 -12.87 -15.81
C LEU A 341 0.78 -11.42 -16.29
N VAL A 342 0.79 -10.49 -15.35
CA VAL A 342 0.78 -9.04 -15.65
C VAL A 342 2.06 -8.43 -15.10
N TYR A 343 2.88 -7.87 -15.97
CA TYR A 343 4.11 -7.17 -15.62
C TYR A 343 4.01 -5.67 -15.87
N ALA A 344 4.83 -4.89 -15.20
CA ALA A 344 5.07 -3.51 -15.62
C ALA A 344 5.83 -3.48 -16.94
N GLN A 345 5.51 -2.53 -17.84
CA GLN A 345 6.16 -2.41 -19.14
C GLN A 345 7.68 -2.23 -18.99
N GLY A 346 8.45 -2.88 -19.86
CA GLY A 346 9.90 -2.88 -19.81
C GLY A 346 10.47 -3.96 -18.89
N GLU A 347 9.62 -4.73 -18.20
CA GLU A 347 10.06 -5.86 -17.35
C GLU A 347 9.87 -7.23 -18.00
N ALA A 348 8.95 -7.36 -18.93
CA ALA A 348 8.77 -8.54 -19.77
C ALA A 348 8.16 -8.16 -21.11
N GLU A 349 8.36 -8.97 -22.14
CA GLU A 349 7.62 -8.85 -23.39
C GLU A 349 6.30 -9.64 -23.35
N PRO A 350 5.23 -9.15 -23.97
CA PRO A 350 3.99 -9.89 -24.14
C PRO A 350 4.25 -11.21 -24.86
N ALA A 351 3.79 -12.32 -24.30
CA ALA A 351 4.03 -13.65 -24.83
C ALA A 351 2.87 -14.60 -24.52
N THR A 352 2.78 -15.68 -25.30
CA THR A 352 1.83 -16.78 -25.07
C THR A 352 2.55 -18.13 -25.14
N TYR A 353 2.38 -18.92 -24.11
CA TYR A 353 2.98 -20.25 -24.00
C TYR A 353 1.92 -21.33 -23.97
N GLN A 354 2.00 -22.29 -24.88
CA GLN A 354 1.15 -23.48 -24.88
C GLN A 354 1.87 -24.61 -24.11
N VAL A 355 1.32 -25.02 -22.97
CA VAL A 355 1.93 -26.04 -22.11
C VAL A 355 1.72 -27.43 -22.73
N ARG A 356 2.82 -28.16 -22.92
CA ARG A 356 2.79 -29.52 -23.46
C ARG A 356 2.00 -30.46 -22.53
N HIS A 357 1.19 -31.32 -23.09
CA HIS A 357 0.42 -32.36 -22.43
C HIS A 357 -0.61 -31.88 -21.38
N ALA A 358 -0.58 -30.62 -20.99
CA ALA A 358 -1.53 -30.07 -20.01
C ALA A 358 -2.71 -29.33 -20.65
N GLY A 359 -2.65 -29.02 -21.97
CA GLY A 359 -3.70 -28.28 -22.68
C GLY A 359 -3.94 -26.86 -22.14
N LYS A 360 -3.00 -26.34 -21.36
CA LYS A 360 -3.13 -25.02 -20.73
C LYS A 360 -2.34 -23.97 -21.45
N ARG A 361 -2.90 -22.73 -21.50
CA ARG A 361 -2.27 -21.58 -22.12
C ARG A 361 -1.90 -20.56 -21.05
N LEU A 362 -0.61 -20.20 -21.01
CA LEU A 362 -0.08 -19.16 -20.11
C LEU A 362 0.22 -17.92 -20.92
N GLU A 363 -0.33 -16.80 -20.52
CA GLU A 363 -0.17 -15.53 -21.19
C GLU A 363 0.59 -14.53 -20.33
N VAL A 364 1.38 -13.71 -20.98
CA VAL A 364 2.11 -12.60 -20.38
C VAL A 364 1.62 -11.31 -21.03
N ALA A 365 1.17 -10.36 -20.21
CA ALA A 365 0.80 -9.02 -20.62
C ALA A 365 1.56 -7.99 -19.80
N THR A 366 1.66 -6.78 -20.34
CA THR A 366 2.35 -5.67 -19.68
C THR A 366 1.41 -4.48 -19.49
N VAL A 367 1.66 -3.70 -18.45
CA VAL A 367 0.98 -2.43 -18.18
C VAL A 367 2.03 -1.32 -18.22
N ASP A 368 1.81 -0.34 -19.08
CA ASP A 368 2.65 0.84 -19.13
C ASP A 368 2.34 1.75 -17.92
N LEU A 369 3.32 1.90 -17.04
CA LEU A 369 3.23 2.76 -15.85
C LEU A 369 3.74 4.17 -16.13
N SER A 370 4.17 4.48 -17.35
CA SER A 370 4.66 5.81 -17.71
C SER A 370 3.51 6.79 -17.98
N GLY A 371 3.77 8.07 -17.85
CA GLY A 371 2.80 9.12 -18.15
C GLY A 371 1.77 9.37 -17.04
N THR A 372 0.61 9.89 -17.44
CA THR A 372 -0.47 10.25 -16.50
C THR A 372 -1.24 9.05 -16.01
N ILE A 373 -1.88 9.17 -14.84
CA ILE A 373 -2.73 8.08 -14.30
C ILE A 373 -3.85 7.68 -15.26
N ASP A 374 -4.40 8.62 -16.02
CA ASP A 374 -5.44 8.31 -17.00
C ASP A 374 -4.88 7.51 -18.20
N GLY A 375 -3.62 7.76 -18.60
CA GLY A 375 -2.92 6.96 -19.60
C GLY A 375 -2.68 5.53 -19.11
N VAL A 376 -2.22 5.38 -17.87
CA VAL A 376 -2.04 4.06 -17.22
C VAL A 376 -3.37 3.31 -17.16
N LEU A 377 -4.46 3.97 -16.76
CA LEU A 377 -5.80 3.36 -16.70
C LEU A 377 -6.32 2.97 -18.10
N ALA A 378 -5.94 3.70 -19.15
CA ALA A 378 -6.28 3.30 -20.52
C ALA A 378 -5.61 1.97 -20.92
N SER A 379 -4.36 1.71 -20.48
CA SER A 379 -3.71 0.41 -20.71
C SER A 379 -4.37 -0.73 -19.93
N ILE A 380 -4.94 -0.45 -18.75
CA ILE A 380 -5.77 -1.41 -17.99
C ILE A 380 -7.04 -1.79 -18.75
N GLY A 381 -7.63 -0.91 -19.57
CA GLY A 381 -8.78 -1.22 -20.41
C GLY A 381 -8.51 -2.38 -21.39
N ALA A 382 -7.38 -2.33 -22.09
CA ALA A 382 -6.96 -3.43 -22.99
C ALA A 382 -6.71 -4.74 -22.22
N LEU A 383 -6.13 -4.65 -21.01
CA LEU A 383 -5.92 -5.80 -20.13
C LEU A 383 -7.25 -6.40 -19.68
N ALA A 384 -8.24 -5.57 -19.33
CA ALA A 384 -9.58 -6.02 -18.93
C ALA A 384 -10.30 -6.75 -20.06
N ASP A 385 -10.15 -6.32 -21.31
CA ASP A 385 -10.70 -7.04 -22.47
C ASP A 385 -10.06 -8.44 -22.61
N ARG A 386 -8.76 -8.55 -22.33
CA ARG A 386 -8.09 -9.86 -22.32
C ARG A 386 -8.61 -10.76 -21.21
N VAL A 387 -8.80 -10.23 -20.01
CA VAL A 387 -9.41 -10.96 -18.88
C VAL A 387 -10.82 -11.44 -19.24
N ARG A 388 -11.65 -10.59 -19.86
CA ARG A 388 -13.00 -10.98 -20.35
C ARG A 388 -12.94 -12.15 -21.35
N ALA A 389 -11.98 -12.13 -22.28
CA ALA A 389 -11.77 -13.17 -23.26
C ALA A 389 -11.37 -14.51 -22.63
N LEU A 390 -10.40 -14.52 -21.71
CA LEU A 390 -9.96 -15.72 -20.97
C LEU A 390 -11.09 -16.30 -20.14
N ARG A 391 -11.86 -15.45 -19.46
CA ARG A 391 -13.04 -15.88 -18.72
C ARG A 391 -14.10 -16.53 -19.63
N ALA A 392 -14.37 -15.94 -20.79
CA ALA A 392 -15.33 -16.49 -21.75
C ALA A 392 -14.89 -17.87 -22.27
N GLU A 393 -13.59 -18.08 -22.47
CA GLU A 393 -13.01 -19.35 -22.84
C GLU A 393 -13.18 -20.39 -21.73
N ALA A 394 -12.84 -20.07 -20.48
CA ALA A 394 -13.00 -20.95 -19.34
C ALA A 394 -14.45 -21.41 -19.17
N ARG A 395 -15.42 -20.50 -19.38
CA ARG A 395 -16.85 -20.84 -19.34
C ARG A 395 -17.29 -21.73 -20.49
N ARG A 396 -16.70 -21.57 -21.69
CA ARG A 396 -17.00 -22.46 -22.85
C ARG A 396 -16.49 -23.87 -22.60
N VAL A 397 -15.24 -24.02 -22.18
CA VAL A 397 -14.62 -25.33 -21.88
C VAL A 397 -15.45 -26.06 -20.83
N ARG A 398 -15.81 -25.40 -19.74
CA ARG A 398 -16.60 -25.99 -18.65
C ARG A 398 -18.02 -26.38 -19.04
N ARG A 399 -18.63 -25.75 -20.05
CA ARG A 399 -19.97 -26.15 -20.57
C ARG A 399 -19.90 -27.33 -21.53
N ALA A 400 -18.73 -27.58 -22.09
CA ALA A 400 -18.49 -28.67 -23.05
C ALA A 400 -18.01 -29.97 -22.36
N ALA A 401 -17.51 -29.89 -21.13
CA ALA A 401 -17.15 -30.98 -20.24
C ALA A 401 -18.36 -31.44 -19.40
#